data_f162864a7fbc93a0131a6c67fcd167a3
#
_entry.id   f162864a7fbc93a0131a6c67fcd167a3
#
_cell.length_a   1.000
_cell.length_b   1.000
_cell.length_c   1.000
_cell.angle_alpha   90.00
_cell.angle_beta   90.00
_cell.angle_gamma   90.00
#
_symmetry.space_group_name_H-M   'P 1'
#
loop_
_entity.id
_entity.type
_entity.pdbx_description
1 polymer ?
#
loop_
_entity_poly.entity_id
_entity_poly.type
_entity_poly.pdbx_seq_one_letter_code
_entity_poly.pdbx_strand_id
1 'polypeptide(L)'
;AEYRLAPEHAYPAGPDDCFSIYQGLLDLDVDPLKLCISGDSAGATLVLLTMIRARQSGLPLPAAASILSPWVDLSMSCDTYVSVKDPMATRESLQPYLTAYLKNQNAADPAISPFFADLTGLPPLLIQVGSEEVFVGEAEALANRAKASGVNTILDIAAGMPHIWHLFASFLPEAKDAIQRIAEFFKEHVR
;
A
#
# COMPACT_ATOMS: atom_id res chain seq x y z
N ALA A 1 6.53 -7.99 -8.15
CA ALA A 1 5.97 -7.82 -9.50
C ALA A 1 6.82 -6.79 -10.26
N GLU A 2 7.04 -7.02 -11.53
CA GLU A 2 7.68 -6.06 -12.43
C GLU A 2 6.55 -5.44 -13.26
N TYR A 3 6.22 -4.19 -13.00
CA TYR A 3 5.14 -3.47 -13.65
C TYR A 3 5.68 -2.23 -14.37
N ARG A 4 4.96 -1.77 -15.40
CA ARG A 4 5.35 -0.60 -16.21
C ARG A 4 5.33 0.68 -15.39
N LEU A 5 6.35 1.52 -15.58
CA LEU A 5 6.59 2.73 -14.79
C LEU A 5 6.28 4.01 -15.59
N ALA A 6 5.85 5.05 -14.88
CA ALA A 6 5.83 6.41 -15.37
C ALA A 6 7.28 6.98 -15.41
N PRO A 7 7.57 7.92 -16.33
CA PRO A 7 6.66 8.65 -17.22
C PRO A 7 6.30 7.91 -18.52
N GLU A 8 7.04 6.85 -18.90
CA GLU A 8 6.82 6.10 -20.14
C GLU A 8 5.42 5.50 -20.18
N HIS A 9 4.98 4.95 -19.06
CA HIS A 9 3.69 4.31 -18.88
C HIS A 9 2.97 4.88 -17.66
N ALA A 10 2.29 6.01 -17.85
CA ALA A 10 1.49 6.62 -16.79
C ALA A 10 0.27 5.76 -16.41
N TYR A 11 -0.48 6.21 -15.40
CA TYR A 11 -1.75 5.59 -15.05
C TYR A 11 -2.63 5.35 -16.31
N PRO A 12 -3.27 4.19 -16.48
CA PRO A 12 -3.42 3.11 -15.49
C PRO A 12 -2.43 1.91 -15.63
N ALA A 13 -1.30 2.07 -16.33
CA ALA A 13 -0.43 0.95 -16.71
C ALA A 13 0.03 0.10 -15.51
N GLY A 14 0.56 0.72 -14.45
CA GLY A 14 1.00 -0.01 -13.25
C GLY A 14 -0.13 -0.81 -12.56
N PRO A 15 -1.28 -0.18 -12.24
CA PRO A 15 -2.44 -0.91 -11.71
C PRO A 15 -2.94 -2.04 -12.61
N ASP A 16 -2.94 -1.85 -13.94
CA ASP A 16 -3.37 -2.88 -14.89
C ASP A 16 -2.43 -4.08 -14.86
N ASP A 17 -1.13 -3.83 -14.83
CA ASP A 17 -0.12 -4.90 -14.78
C ASP A 17 -0.22 -5.69 -13.47
N CYS A 18 -0.32 -5.01 -12.32
CA CYS A 18 -0.46 -5.68 -11.01
C CYS A 18 -1.73 -6.52 -10.94
N PHE A 19 -2.84 -6.00 -11.44
CA PHE A 19 -4.09 -6.74 -11.49
C PHE A 19 -3.99 -7.95 -12.42
N SER A 20 -3.36 -7.81 -13.61
CA SER A 20 -3.13 -8.91 -14.55
C SER A 20 -2.24 -10.00 -13.97
N ILE A 21 -1.20 -9.62 -13.21
CA ILE A 21 -0.33 -10.57 -12.50
C ILE A 21 -1.15 -11.36 -11.48
N TYR A 22 -2.00 -10.68 -10.70
CA TYR A 22 -2.86 -11.34 -9.72
C TYR A 22 -3.82 -12.34 -10.40
N GLN A 23 -4.50 -11.94 -11.48
CA GLN A 23 -5.34 -12.82 -12.27
C GLN A 23 -4.55 -14.03 -12.82
N GLY A 24 -3.36 -13.79 -13.35
CA GLY A 24 -2.51 -14.86 -13.86
C GLY A 24 -2.11 -15.89 -12.80
N LEU A 25 -1.92 -15.49 -11.55
CA LEU A 25 -1.70 -16.44 -10.44
C LEU A 25 -2.92 -17.31 -10.19
N LEU A 26 -4.12 -16.73 -10.23
CA LEU A 26 -5.37 -17.48 -10.08
C LEU A 26 -5.61 -18.44 -11.27
N ASP A 27 -5.29 -18.02 -12.49
CA ASP A 27 -5.39 -18.85 -13.70
C ASP A 27 -4.39 -20.02 -13.70
N LEU A 28 -3.32 -19.92 -12.91
CA LEU A 28 -2.35 -20.99 -12.64
C LEU A 28 -2.75 -21.86 -11.44
N ASP A 29 -4.01 -21.80 -11.01
CA ASP A 29 -4.56 -22.56 -9.88
C ASP A 29 -3.81 -22.31 -8.55
N VAL A 30 -3.19 -21.15 -8.38
CA VAL A 30 -2.62 -20.76 -7.09
C VAL A 30 -3.76 -20.46 -6.13
N ASP A 31 -3.80 -21.19 -5.02
CA ASP A 31 -4.82 -21.03 -3.99
C ASP A 31 -4.74 -19.63 -3.36
N PRO A 32 -5.78 -18.78 -3.51
CA PRO A 32 -5.76 -17.42 -2.96
C PRO A 32 -5.64 -17.39 -1.44
N LEU A 33 -6.07 -18.44 -0.73
CA LEU A 33 -5.92 -18.54 0.72
C LEU A 33 -4.47 -18.86 1.14
N LYS A 34 -3.58 -19.11 0.19
CA LYS A 34 -2.13 -19.26 0.38
C LYS A 34 -1.34 -18.09 -0.19
N LEU A 35 -2.02 -17.09 -0.74
CA LEU A 35 -1.40 -15.87 -1.24
C LEU A 35 -1.48 -14.76 -0.20
N CYS A 36 -0.36 -14.10 0.03
CA CYS A 36 -0.30 -12.80 0.68
C CYS A 36 0.35 -11.80 -0.27
N ILE A 37 -0.11 -10.57 -0.25
CA ILE A 37 0.47 -9.52 -1.07
C ILE A 37 1.02 -8.39 -0.22
N SER A 38 2.12 -7.78 -0.67
CA SER A 38 2.77 -6.69 0.04
C SER A 38 3.21 -5.62 -0.93
N GLY A 39 3.20 -4.38 -0.47
CA GLY A 39 3.73 -3.25 -1.22
C GLY A 39 4.11 -2.10 -0.32
N ASP A 40 5.17 -1.41 -0.71
CA ASP A 40 5.71 -0.27 -0.01
C ASP A 40 5.51 1.02 -0.82
N SER A 41 5.30 2.13 -0.13
CA SER A 41 5.16 3.46 -0.74
C SER A 41 4.07 3.46 -1.83
N ALA A 42 4.42 3.79 -3.08
CA ALA A 42 3.52 3.67 -4.23
C ALA A 42 3.03 2.23 -4.48
N GLY A 43 3.82 1.21 -4.10
CA GLY A 43 3.41 -0.18 -4.14
C GLY A 43 2.22 -0.51 -3.23
N ALA A 44 2.06 0.21 -2.12
CA ALA A 44 0.88 0.13 -1.25
C ALA A 44 -0.42 0.50 -1.99
N THR A 45 -0.37 1.56 -2.82
CA THR A 45 -1.46 1.92 -3.73
C THR A 45 -1.80 0.77 -4.67
N LEU A 46 -0.79 0.15 -5.30
CA LEU A 46 -0.99 -0.94 -6.26
C LEU A 46 -1.59 -2.18 -5.59
N VAL A 47 -1.17 -2.51 -4.37
CA VAL A 47 -1.75 -3.61 -3.57
C VAL A 47 -3.23 -3.38 -3.30
N LEU A 48 -3.59 -2.20 -2.78
CA LEU A 48 -4.99 -1.88 -2.49
C LEU A 48 -5.86 -1.85 -3.74
N LEU A 49 -5.39 -1.22 -4.82
CA LEU A 49 -6.12 -1.19 -6.10
C LEU A 49 -6.29 -2.58 -6.69
N THR A 50 -5.29 -3.46 -6.59
CA THR A 50 -5.38 -4.85 -7.04
C THR A 50 -6.48 -5.60 -6.30
N MET A 51 -6.53 -5.50 -4.95
CA MET A 51 -7.56 -6.15 -4.15
C MET A 51 -8.95 -5.59 -4.41
N ILE A 52 -9.08 -4.26 -4.51
CA ILE A 52 -10.36 -3.59 -4.81
C ILE A 52 -10.88 -4.03 -6.16
N ARG A 53 -10.04 -4.07 -7.19
CA ARG A 53 -10.41 -4.51 -8.55
C ARG A 53 -10.75 -6.00 -8.57
N ALA A 54 -10.00 -6.86 -7.86
CA ALA A 54 -10.30 -8.28 -7.75
C ALA A 54 -11.69 -8.50 -7.14
N ARG A 55 -12.01 -7.82 -6.03
CA ARG A 55 -13.33 -7.85 -5.42
C ARG A 55 -14.42 -7.39 -6.38
N GLN A 56 -14.23 -6.26 -7.05
CA GLN A 56 -15.21 -5.71 -8.00
C GLN A 56 -15.45 -6.64 -9.20
N SER A 57 -14.44 -7.41 -9.57
CA SER A 57 -14.51 -8.42 -10.65
C SER A 57 -15.04 -9.78 -10.16
N GLY A 58 -15.40 -9.91 -8.88
CA GLY A 58 -15.87 -11.18 -8.31
C GLY A 58 -14.77 -12.25 -8.18
N LEU A 59 -13.50 -11.86 -8.24
CA LEU A 59 -12.38 -12.76 -8.05
C LEU A 59 -12.12 -13.00 -6.56
N PRO A 60 -11.62 -14.18 -6.17
CA PRO A 60 -11.20 -14.42 -4.81
C PRO A 60 -10.08 -13.46 -4.40
N LEU A 61 -10.04 -13.09 -3.11
CA LEU A 61 -9.03 -12.19 -2.54
C LEU A 61 -7.89 -13.00 -1.89
N PRO A 62 -6.69 -12.41 -1.75
CA PRO A 62 -5.59 -13.06 -1.04
C PRO A 62 -5.93 -13.24 0.44
N ALA A 63 -5.19 -14.12 1.13
CA ALA A 63 -5.38 -14.41 2.55
C ALA A 63 -5.15 -13.18 3.44
N ALA A 64 -4.19 -12.33 3.11
CA ALA A 64 -3.85 -11.10 3.82
C ALA A 64 -3.00 -10.16 2.95
N ALA A 65 -2.87 -8.91 3.39
CA ALA A 65 -1.94 -7.96 2.77
C ALA A 65 -1.15 -7.16 3.80
N SER A 66 0.10 -6.80 3.48
CA SER A 66 0.88 -5.82 4.23
C SER A 66 1.10 -4.55 3.40
N ILE A 67 0.90 -3.42 4.04
CA ILE A 67 0.89 -2.08 3.47
C ILE A 67 1.98 -1.29 4.20
N LEU A 68 3.09 -1.03 3.51
CA LEU A 68 4.30 -0.50 4.13
C LEU A 68 4.50 0.96 3.72
N SER A 69 4.67 1.86 4.70
CA SER A 69 4.90 3.29 4.43
C SER A 69 3.97 3.83 3.34
N PRO A 70 2.64 3.69 3.48
CA PRO A 70 1.70 3.80 2.36
C PRO A 70 1.59 5.19 1.78
N TRP A 71 1.75 5.32 0.47
CA TRP A 71 1.34 6.47 -0.31
C TRP A 71 0.08 6.12 -1.09
N VAL A 72 -1.10 6.32 -0.51
CA VAL A 72 -2.41 5.85 -1.02
C VAL A 72 -3.40 6.99 -1.29
N ASP A 73 -3.09 8.21 -0.80
CA ASP A 73 -3.76 9.46 -1.13
C ASP A 73 -2.87 10.32 -2.03
N LEU A 74 -3.02 10.18 -3.33
CA LEU A 74 -2.23 10.92 -4.30
C LEU A 74 -2.62 12.42 -4.39
N SER A 75 -3.67 12.85 -3.69
CA SER A 75 -3.97 14.27 -3.50
C SER A 75 -3.14 14.91 -2.38
N MET A 76 -2.45 14.09 -1.58
CA MET A 76 -1.64 14.53 -0.44
C MET A 76 -2.44 15.45 0.50
N SER A 77 -3.64 15.00 0.91
CA SER A 77 -4.57 15.83 1.69
C SER A 77 -4.26 15.86 3.19
N CYS A 78 -3.44 14.93 3.71
CA CYS A 78 -3.10 14.89 5.12
C CYS A 78 -2.16 16.04 5.55
N ASP A 79 -2.39 16.58 6.75
CA ASP A 79 -1.58 17.67 7.31
C ASP A 79 -0.11 17.27 7.54
N THR A 80 0.17 15.97 7.69
CA THR A 80 1.53 15.46 7.91
C THR A 80 2.47 15.72 6.74
N TYR A 81 1.96 15.94 5.53
CA TYR A 81 2.77 16.39 4.39
C TYR A 81 3.39 17.79 4.57
N VAL A 82 2.92 18.54 5.57
CA VAL A 82 3.42 19.88 5.90
C VAL A 82 4.06 19.90 7.29
N SER A 83 3.50 19.17 8.24
CA SER A 83 3.89 19.22 9.66
C SER A 83 5.06 18.31 10.02
N VAL A 84 5.25 17.20 9.31
CA VAL A 84 6.35 16.24 9.55
C VAL A 84 7.57 16.62 8.73
N LYS A 85 8.75 16.59 9.35
CA LYS A 85 10.04 16.78 8.68
C LYS A 85 10.64 15.43 8.30
N ASP A 86 10.10 14.83 7.26
CA ASP A 86 10.58 13.56 6.74
C ASP A 86 11.95 13.75 6.04
N PRO A 87 12.98 12.98 6.42
CA PRO A 87 14.30 13.10 5.81
C PRO A 87 14.38 12.52 4.38
N MET A 88 13.39 11.74 3.96
CA MET A 88 13.41 11.01 2.69
C MET A 88 12.35 11.49 1.69
N ALA A 89 11.21 11.97 2.16
CA ALA A 89 10.10 12.38 1.32
C ALA A 89 9.50 13.71 1.78
N THR A 90 9.30 14.63 0.87
CA THR A 90 8.55 15.87 1.11
C THR A 90 7.47 16.03 0.05
N ARG A 91 6.47 16.86 0.33
CA ARG A 91 5.43 17.18 -0.66
C ARG A 91 6.04 17.64 -1.99
N GLU A 92 7.08 18.47 -1.93
CA GLU A 92 7.77 19.00 -3.12
C GLU A 92 8.53 17.90 -3.87
N SER A 93 9.21 16.99 -3.16
CA SER A 93 9.95 15.90 -3.79
C SER A 93 9.03 14.86 -4.44
N LEU A 94 7.81 14.70 -3.95
CA LEU A 94 6.80 13.78 -4.49
C LEU A 94 6.08 14.33 -5.72
N GLN A 95 5.99 15.64 -5.89
CA GLN A 95 5.24 16.28 -6.96
C GLN A 95 5.64 15.86 -8.38
N PRO A 96 6.94 15.71 -8.73
CA PRO A 96 7.33 15.23 -10.05
C PRO A 96 6.81 13.82 -10.37
N TYR A 97 6.83 12.91 -9.39
CA TYR A 97 6.31 11.55 -9.55
C TYR A 97 4.80 11.55 -9.78
N LEU A 98 4.06 12.37 -9.02
CA LEU A 98 2.62 12.55 -9.23
C LEU A 98 2.32 13.08 -10.63
N THR A 99 3.03 14.10 -11.07
CA THR A 99 2.84 14.70 -12.39
C THR A 99 3.07 13.67 -13.50
N ALA A 100 4.15 12.88 -13.38
CA ALA A 100 4.47 11.83 -14.33
C ALA A 100 3.43 10.70 -14.36
N TYR A 101 2.94 10.29 -13.19
CA TYR A 101 2.00 9.19 -13.04
C TYR A 101 0.57 9.58 -13.44
N LEU A 102 0.07 10.72 -12.92
CA LEU A 102 -1.32 11.13 -13.09
C LEU A 102 -1.59 11.76 -14.45
N LYS A 103 -0.60 12.47 -15.01
CA LYS A 103 -0.82 13.38 -16.14
C LYS A 103 -1.94 14.37 -15.80
N ASN A 104 -3.14 14.18 -16.37
CA ASN A 104 -4.29 15.05 -16.17
C ASN A 104 -5.44 14.37 -15.38
N GLN A 105 -5.15 13.26 -14.70
CA GLN A 105 -6.16 12.55 -13.92
C GLN A 105 -6.42 13.23 -12.57
N ASN A 106 -7.61 13.03 -12.02
CA ASN A 106 -7.95 13.52 -10.68
C ASN A 106 -7.27 12.68 -9.60
N ALA A 107 -6.36 13.28 -8.85
CA ALA A 107 -5.63 12.62 -7.76
C ALA A 107 -6.55 12.06 -6.65
N ALA A 108 -7.76 12.59 -6.48
CA ALA A 108 -8.73 12.11 -5.49
C ALA A 108 -9.72 11.06 -6.06
N ASP A 109 -9.51 10.59 -7.29
CA ASP A 109 -10.33 9.52 -7.85
C ASP A 109 -10.08 8.20 -7.09
N PRO A 110 -11.12 7.53 -6.54
CA PRO A 110 -10.95 6.23 -5.85
C PRO A 110 -10.30 5.13 -6.70
N ALA A 111 -10.36 5.21 -8.03
CA ALA A 111 -9.68 4.28 -8.93
C ALA A 111 -8.16 4.54 -9.03
N ILE A 112 -7.70 5.68 -8.54
CA ILE A 112 -6.30 6.13 -8.56
C ILE A 112 -5.74 6.16 -7.15
N SER A 113 -6.47 6.79 -6.22
CA SER A 113 -6.14 6.89 -4.80
C SER A 113 -7.04 5.98 -3.98
N PRO A 114 -6.61 4.77 -3.65
CA PRO A 114 -7.44 3.80 -2.92
C PRO A 114 -7.81 4.28 -1.51
N PHE A 115 -7.16 5.30 -1.01
CA PHE A 115 -7.56 6.01 0.21
C PHE A 115 -9.04 6.42 0.18
N PHE A 116 -9.57 6.87 -0.96
CA PHE A 116 -10.96 7.30 -1.11
C PHE A 116 -11.94 6.17 -1.49
N ALA A 117 -11.41 4.97 -1.77
CA ALA A 117 -12.24 3.85 -2.20
C ALA A 117 -13.04 3.20 -1.04
N ASP A 118 -14.01 2.38 -1.41
CA ASP A 118 -14.68 1.47 -0.48
C ASP A 118 -13.74 0.29 -0.15
N LEU A 119 -13.44 0.11 1.14
CA LEU A 119 -12.55 -0.94 1.65
C LEU A 119 -13.31 -2.16 2.18
N THR A 120 -14.64 -2.14 2.16
CA THR A 120 -15.49 -3.23 2.67
C THR A 120 -15.12 -4.57 2.03
N GLY A 121 -14.96 -5.61 2.84
CA GLY A 121 -14.68 -6.96 2.36
C GLY A 121 -13.25 -7.21 1.89
N LEU A 122 -12.32 -6.29 2.08
CA LEU A 122 -10.90 -6.56 1.88
C LEU A 122 -10.39 -7.56 2.94
N PRO A 123 -9.32 -8.33 2.61
CA PRO A 123 -8.72 -9.26 3.56
C PRO A 123 -8.04 -8.52 4.71
N PRO A 124 -7.60 -9.24 5.77
CA PRO A 124 -6.82 -8.65 6.85
C PRO A 124 -5.64 -7.82 6.37
N LEU A 125 -5.43 -6.65 6.99
CA LEU A 125 -4.37 -5.70 6.64
C LEU A 125 -3.41 -5.50 7.82
N LEU A 126 -2.10 -5.58 7.56
CA LEU A 126 -1.06 -5.04 8.41
C LEU A 126 -0.52 -3.77 7.75
N ILE A 127 -0.67 -2.64 8.42
CA ILE A 127 -0.14 -1.35 7.96
C ILE A 127 1.04 -0.98 8.85
N GLN A 128 2.21 -0.77 8.25
CA GLN A 128 3.41 -0.33 8.97
C GLN A 128 3.89 1.00 8.41
N VAL A 129 4.21 1.95 9.29
CA VAL A 129 4.69 3.29 8.94
C VAL A 129 5.67 3.80 10.00
N GLY A 130 6.70 4.53 9.60
CA GLY A 130 7.60 5.21 10.51
C GLY A 130 6.99 6.51 11.06
N SER A 131 7.30 6.86 12.31
CA SER A 131 6.79 8.10 12.90
C SER A 131 7.39 9.37 12.27
N GLU A 132 8.52 9.26 11.60
CA GLU A 132 9.20 10.37 10.92
C GLU A 132 8.80 10.53 9.46
N GLU A 133 7.76 9.81 9.00
CA GLU A 133 7.28 9.86 7.62
C GLU A 133 6.16 10.89 7.43
N VAL A 134 6.15 11.60 6.31
CA VAL A 134 4.99 12.42 5.89
C VAL A 134 3.73 11.58 5.72
N PHE A 135 3.87 10.27 5.50
CA PHE A 135 2.78 9.31 5.29
C PHE A 135 2.13 8.82 6.59
N VAL A 136 2.62 9.21 7.78
CA VAL A 136 2.09 8.69 9.05
C VAL A 136 0.60 9.01 9.24
N GLY A 137 0.17 10.24 8.96
CA GLY A 137 -1.24 10.62 9.08
C GLY A 137 -2.13 9.91 8.07
N GLU A 138 -1.61 9.64 6.88
CA GLU A 138 -2.30 8.89 5.84
C GLU A 138 -2.47 7.41 6.24
N ALA A 139 -1.43 6.80 6.81
CA ALA A 139 -1.49 5.44 7.33
C ALA A 139 -2.49 5.29 8.48
N GLU A 140 -2.52 6.25 9.42
CA GLU A 140 -3.51 6.30 10.50
C GLU A 140 -4.94 6.43 9.96
N ALA A 141 -5.15 7.34 9.03
CA ALA A 141 -6.46 7.56 8.42
C ALA A 141 -6.92 6.32 7.62
N LEU A 142 -6.02 5.70 6.85
CA LEU A 142 -6.30 4.46 6.13
C LEU A 142 -6.71 3.33 7.09
N ALA A 143 -5.95 3.13 8.18
CA ALA A 143 -6.25 2.11 9.18
C ALA A 143 -7.62 2.33 9.81
N ASN A 144 -7.96 3.57 10.15
CA ASN A 144 -9.26 3.92 10.72
C ASN A 144 -10.40 3.67 9.73
N ARG A 145 -10.23 4.02 8.45
CA ARG A 145 -11.21 3.76 7.40
C ARG A 145 -11.39 2.26 7.17
N ALA A 146 -10.31 1.48 7.12
CA ALA A 146 -10.37 0.03 6.96
C ALA A 146 -11.13 -0.63 8.13
N LYS A 147 -10.81 -0.27 9.37
CA LYS A 147 -11.54 -0.73 10.56
C LYS A 147 -13.02 -0.36 10.52
N ALA A 148 -13.36 0.88 10.15
CA ALA A 148 -14.75 1.33 10.01
C ALA A 148 -15.50 0.58 8.91
N SER A 149 -14.80 0.07 7.89
CA SER A 149 -15.34 -0.80 6.83
C SER A 149 -15.40 -2.28 7.24
N GLY A 150 -15.11 -2.63 8.50
CA GLY A 150 -15.13 -4.00 9.00
C GLY A 150 -13.91 -4.86 8.63
N VAL A 151 -12.85 -4.26 8.13
CA VAL A 151 -11.60 -4.96 7.79
C VAL A 151 -10.76 -5.16 9.04
N ASN A 152 -10.33 -6.41 9.29
CA ASN A 152 -9.36 -6.69 10.35
C ASN A 152 -8.04 -6.00 10.03
N THR A 153 -7.68 -4.96 10.79
CA THR A 153 -6.56 -4.08 10.47
C THR A 153 -5.68 -3.84 11.69
N ILE A 154 -4.40 -4.12 11.55
CA ILE A 154 -3.34 -3.78 12.50
C ILE A 154 -2.59 -2.57 11.94
N LEU A 155 -2.41 -1.53 12.76
CA LEU A 155 -1.53 -0.40 12.48
C LEU A 155 -0.33 -0.46 13.42
N ASP A 156 0.85 -0.43 12.86
CA ASP A 156 2.14 -0.45 13.55
C ASP A 156 2.92 0.82 13.16
N ILE A 157 3.07 1.76 14.11
CA ILE A 157 3.83 2.99 13.92
C ILE A 157 5.18 2.83 14.62
N ALA A 158 6.24 2.73 13.81
CA ALA A 158 7.59 2.53 14.32
C ALA A 158 8.23 3.85 14.71
N ALA A 159 8.47 4.04 16.03
CA ALA A 159 9.02 5.27 16.56
C ALA A 159 10.43 5.57 16.03
N GLY A 160 10.66 6.79 15.54
CA GLY A 160 11.93 7.25 15.00
C GLY A 160 12.31 6.67 13.65
N MET A 161 11.44 5.88 13.02
CA MET A 161 11.76 5.25 11.72
C MET A 161 11.39 6.16 10.55
N PRO A 162 12.29 6.23 9.53
CA PRO A 162 12.05 6.96 8.29
C PRO A 162 11.27 6.11 7.28
N HIS A 163 11.00 6.68 6.12
CA HIS A 163 10.30 6.02 5.00
C HIS A 163 10.94 4.70 4.60
N ILE A 164 10.12 3.65 4.51
CA ILE A 164 10.52 2.28 4.14
C ILE A 164 11.79 1.77 4.85
N TRP A 165 11.91 2.01 6.16
CA TRP A 165 13.04 1.54 6.98
C TRP A 165 13.30 0.03 6.87
N HIS A 166 12.33 -0.73 6.42
CA HIS A 166 12.42 -2.16 6.14
C HIS A 166 13.63 -2.53 5.26
N LEU A 167 14.01 -1.63 4.33
CA LEU A 167 15.18 -1.83 3.44
C LEU A 167 16.51 -1.91 4.20
N PHE A 168 16.55 -1.43 5.44
CA PHE A 168 17.76 -1.42 6.27
C PHE A 168 17.90 -2.65 7.16
N ALA A 169 17.14 -3.73 6.90
CA ALA A 169 17.12 -4.93 7.72
C ALA A 169 18.48 -5.65 7.85
N SER A 170 19.44 -5.38 6.95
CA SER A 170 20.79 -5.93 7.06
C SER A 170 21.55 -5.45 8.30
N PHE A 171 21.23 -4.24 8.82
CA PHE A 171 21.93 -3.63 9.96
C PHE A 171 21.00 -2.98 11.00
N LEU A 172 19.73 -2.74 10.70
CA LEU A 172 18.77 -2.07 11.57
C LEU A 172 17.87 -3.11 12.27
N PRO A 173 17.96 -3.29 13.60
CA PRO A 173 17.13 -4.26 14.33
C PRO A 173 15.64 -4.00 14.17
N GLU A 174 15.18 -2.75 14.22
CA GLU A 174 13.78 -2.36 14.08
C GLU A 174 13.20 -2.77 12.72
N ALA A 175 14.02 -2.76 11.67
CA ALA A 175 13.63 -3.24 10.35
C ALA A 175 13.46 -4.77 10.33
N LYS A 176 14.35 -5.51 11.01
CA LYS A 176 14.22 -6.98 11.16
C LYS A 176 12.94 -7.32 11.91
N ASP A 177 12.67 -6.62 13.00
CA ASP A 177 11.47 -6.84 13.82
C ASP A 177 10.19 -6.53 13.02
N ALA A 178 10.20 -5.47 12.19
CA ALA A 178 9.09 -5.15 11.31
C ALA A 178 8.83 -6.26 10.28
N ILE A 179 9.88 -6.77 9.62
CA ILE A 179 9.77 -7.87 8.66
C ILE A 179 9.32 -9.17 9.38
N GLN A 180 9.80 -9.42 10.58
CA GLN A 180 9.37 -10.58 11.37
C GLN A 180 7.85 -10.50 11.66
N ARG A 181 7.35 -9.34 12.05
CA ARG A 181 5.90 -9.13 12.26
C ARG A 181 5.08 -9.35 10.99
N ILE A 182 5.59 -8.94 9.82
CA ILE A 182 4.93 -9.25 8.54
C ILE A 182 4.84 -10.76 8.33
N ALA A 183 5.94 -11.48 8.57
CA ALA A 183 6.00 -12.93 8.40
C ALA A 183 5.04 -13.66 9.36
N GLU A 184 4.95 -13.22 10.61
CA GLU A 184 4.02 -13.75 11.62
C GLU A 184 2.58 -13.48 11.22
N PHE A 185 2.26 -12.24 10.86
CA PHE A 185 0.94 -11.84 10.38
C PHE A 185 0.49 -12.70 9.18
N PHE A 186 1.36 -12.91 8.21
CA PHE A 186 1.02 -13.75 7.05
C PHE A 186 0.80 -15.22 7.46
N LYS A 187 1.65 -15.79 8.33
CA LYS A 187 1.48 -17.16 8.83
C LYS A 187 0.15 -17.39 9.55
N GLU A 188 -0.38 -16.38 10.24
CA GLU A 188 -1.66 -16.46 10.95
C GLU A 188 -2.86 -16.52 9.99
N HIS A 189 -2.72 -15.99 8.77
CA HIS A 189 -3.82 -15.83 7.82
C HIS A 189 -3.78 -16.82 6.65
N VAL A 190 -2.62 -17.38 6.32
CA VAL A 190 -2.47 -18.43 5.28
C VAL A 190 -3.05 -19.75 5.81
N ARG A 191 -3.86 -20.43 4.97
CA ARG A 191 -4.54 -21.69 5.31
C ARG A 191 -4.12 -22.87 4.42
#